data_063aabf8303f4592b7bf2bf246e86643
#
_entry.id   063aabf8303f4592b7bf2bf246e86643
#
_cell.length_a   1.000
_cell.length_b   1.000
_cell.length_c   1.000
_cell.angle_alpha   90.00
_cell.angle_beta   90.00
_cell.angle_gamma   90.00
#
_symmetry.space_group_name_H-M   'P 1'
#
loop_
_entity.id
_entity.type
_entity.pdbx_description
1 polymer ?
#
loop_
_entity_poly.entity_id
_entity_poly.type
_entity_poly.pdbx_seq_one_letter_code
_entity_poly.pdbx_strand_id
1 'polypeptide(L)'
;LKDVSDLVLDACGIEGDAVLEDERLPEGVRFASPSTIVGMHLLIGIMAEVVDRLLARGVDPEIWVSGNVDHGDEWNSKYLEKYRGRIDIL
;
A
#
# COMPACT_ATOMS: atom_id res chain seq x y z
N LEU A 1 16.53 -8.34 9.96
CA LEU A 1 15.28 -7.59 10.06
C LEU A 1 14.14 -8.43 10.64
N LYS A 2 13.99 -9.71 10.26
CA LYS A 2 12.93 -10.58 10.80
C LYS A 2 12.96 -10.70 12.33
N ASP A 3 14.14 -10.67 12.92
CA ASP A 3 14.35 -10.87 14.36
C ASP A 3 13.95 -9.66 15.23
N VAL A 4 13.65 -8.51 14.60
CA VAL A 4 13.28 -7.24 15.27
C VAL A 4 11.91 -6.72 14.82
N SER A 5 11.19 -7.49 14.04
CA SER A 5 9.87 -7.12 13.53
C SER A 5 8.77 -7.90 14.24
N ASP A 6 7.74 -7.21 14.69
CA ASP A 6 6.56 -7.82 15.32
C ASP A 6 5.69 -8.57 14.29
N LEU A 7 5.70 -8.10 13.05
CA LEU A 7 4.99 -8.70 11.93
C LEU A 7 5.85 -8.68 10.67
N VAL A 8 5.88 -9.78 9.96
CA VAL A 8 6.59 -9.92 8.68
C VAL A 8 5.62 -10.31 7.60
N LEU A 9 5.59 -9.52 6.53
CA LEU A 9 4.86 -9.84 5.30
C LEU A 9 5.87 -10.34 4.27
N ASP A 10 5.69 -11.58 3.82
CA ASP A 10 6.53 -12.16 2.79
C ASP A 10 5.94 -11.90 1.41
N ALA A 11 6.64 -11.12 0.61
CA ALA A 11 6.26 -10.82 -0.77
C ALA A 11 6.59 -11.96 -1.74
N CYS A 12 7.20 -13.06 -1.27
CA CYS A 12 7.65 -14.19 -2.08
C CYS A 12 8.50 -13.75 -3.30
N GLY A 13 9.31 -12.71 -3.09
CA GLY A 13 10.17 -12.15 -4.14
C GLY A 13 11.29 -13.10 -4.54
N ILE A 14 11.87 -12.86 -5.70
CA ILE A 14 13.04 -13.59 -6.17
C ILE A 14 14.33 -12.95 -5.65
N GLU A 15 15.37 -13.75 -5.54
CA GLU A 15 16.70 -13.28 -5.17
C GLU A 15 17.22 -12.24 -6.18
N GLY A 16 17.75 -11.13 -5.67
CA GLY A 16 18.24 -10.01 -6.49
C GLY A 16 17.18 -9.05 -6.98
N ASP A 17 15.89 -9.29 -6.69
CA ASP A 17 14.77 -8.42 -7.07
C ASP A 17 14.78 -7.99 -8.54
N ALA A 18 15.08 -8.92 -9.46
CA ALA A 18 15.11 -8.69 -10.89
C ALA A 18 14.66 -9.94 -11.64
N VAL A 19 13.72 -9.79 -12.59
CA VAL A 19 12.99 -10.91 -13.21
C VAL A 19 13.31 -11.13 -14.69
N LEU A 20 13.94 -10.17 -15.37
CA LEU A 20 14.25 -10.25 -16.79
C LEU A 20 15.75 -10.34 -17.02
N GLU A 21 16.10 -11.11 -18.04
CA GLU A 21 17.45 -11.21 -18.61
C GLU A 21 17.38 -10.92 -20.11
N ASP A 22 18.49 -10.47 -20.70
CA ASP A 22 18.61 -10.29 -22.14
C ASP A 22 20.01 -10.76 -22.57
N GLU A 23 20.08 -11.54 -23.63
CA GLU A 23 21.32 -12.11 -24.16
C GLU A 23 22.37 -11.08 -24.59
N ARG A 24 21.95 -9.83 -24.80
CA ARG A 24 22.82 -8.69 -25.14
C ARG A 24 23.48 -8.05 -23.93
N LEU A 25 23.06 -8.42 -22.72
CA LEU A 25 23.64 -7.98 -21.47
C LEU A 25 24.72 -8.94 -21.00
N PRO A 26 25.68 -8.49 -20.17
CA PRO A 26 26.62 -9.39 -19.53
C PRO A 26 25.92 -10.50 -18.75
N GLU A 27 26.54 -11.69 -18.73
CA GLU A 27 26.01 -12.83 -17.98
C GLU A 27 25.71 -12.47 -16.51
N GLY A 28 24.52 -12.85 -16.04
CA GLY A 28 24.06 -12.60 -14.68
C GLY A 28 23.47 -11.21 -14.42
N VAL A 29 23.47 -10.34 -15.44
CA VAL A 29 22.80 -9.04 -15.34
C VAL A 29 21.31 -9.19 -15.56
N ARG A 30 20.53 -8.89 -14.50
CA ARG A 30 19.06 -8.90 -14.52
C ARG A 30 18.50 -7.51 -14.33
N PHE A 31 17.27 -7.30 -14.78
CA PHE A 31 16.54 -6.05 -14.65
C PHE A 31 15.04 -6.28 -14.41
N ALA A 32 14.24 -5.21 -14.29
CA ALA A 32 12.83 -5.24 -13.97
C ALA A 32 12.54 -5.78 -12.55
N SER A 33 12.69 -4.91 -11.57
CA SER A 33 12.37 -5.18 -10.18
C SER A 33 10.86 -5.31 -9.94
N PRO A 34 10.36 -6.45 -9.44
CA PRO A 34 8.93 -6.65 -9.15
C PRO A 34 8.53 -6.19 -7.73
N SER A 35 9.47 -5.91 -6.84
CA SER A 35 9.19 -5.69 -5.41
C SER A 35 8.20 -4.57 -5.15
N THR A 36 8.29 -3.47 -5.89
CA THR A 36 7.38 -2.33 -5.74
C THR A 36 5.93 -2.72 -6.07
N ILE A 37 5.73 -3.42 -7.20
CA ILE A 37 4.38 -3.84 -7.65
C ILE A 37 3.79 -4.83 -6.65
N VAL A 38 4.57 -5.84 -6.25
CA VAL A 38 4.11 -6.86 -5.31
C VAL A 38 3.85 -6.27 -3.93
N GLY A 39 4.75 -5.40 -3.44
CA GLY A 39 4.58 -4.71 -2.16
C GLY A 39 3.33 -3.83 -2.13
N MET A 40 3.09 -3.06 -3.17
CA MET A 40 1.88 -2.25 -3.30
C MET A 40 0.62 -3.12 -3.36
N HIS A 41 0.65 -4.22 -4.10
CA HIS A 41 -0.47 -5.15 -4.19
C HIS A 41 -0.82 -5.75 -2.81
N LEU A 42 0.17 -6.18 -2.06
CA LEU A 42 -0.01 -6.69 -0.69
C LEU A 42 -0.65 -5.65 0.23
N LEU A 43 -0.15 -4.41 0.21
CA LEU A 43 -0.69 -3.33 1.03
C LEU A 43 -2.15 -3.00 0.67
N ILE A 44 -2.46 -2.92 -0.62
CA ILE A 44 -3.84 -2.68 -1.08
C ILE A 44 -4.75 -3.84 -0.64
N GLY A 45 -4.31 -5.09 -0.76
CA GLY A 45 -5.06 -6.24 -0.31
C GLY A 45 -5.34 -6.23 1.20
N ILE A 46 -4.35 -5.87 2.01
CA ILE A 46 -4.51 -5.72 3.46
C ILE A 46 -5.50 -4.61 3.78
N MET A 47 -5.42 -3.47 3.10
CA MET A 47 -6.35 -2.36 3.30
C MET A 47 -7.79 -2.75 2.97
N ALA A 48 -7.99 -3.48 1.88
CA ALA A 48 -9.31 -4.00 1.51
C ALA A 48 -9.88 -4.94 2.58
N GLU A 49 -9.07 -5.87 3.08
CA GLU A 49 -9.47 -6.79 4.15
C GLU A 49 -9.78 -6.07 5.47
N VAL A 50 -9.01 -5.02 5.80
CA VAL A 50 -9.27 -4.19 7.00
C VAL A 50 -10.63 -3.51 6.88
N VAL A 51 -10.95 -2.91 5.73
CA VAL A 51 -12.24 -2.26 5.49
C VAL A 51 -13.38 -3.27 5.63
N ASP A 52 -13.25 -4.43 5.00
CA ASP A 52 -14.27 -5.48 5.08
C ASP A 52 -14.53 -5.93 6.52
N ARG A 53 -13.47 -6.17 7.30
CA ARG A 53 -13.57 -6.55 8.72
C ARG A 53 -14.17 -5.47 9.60
N LEU A 54 -13.89 -4.20 9.35
CA LEU A 54 -14.50 -3.08 10.08
C LEU A 54 -16.00 -3.02 9.82
N LEU A 55 -16.39 -3.09 8.55
CA LEU A 55 -17.81 -3.11 8.16
C LEU A 55 -18.56 -4.30 8.75
N ALA A 56 -17.96 -5.49 8.73
CA ALA A 56 -18.55 -6.70 9.33
C ALA A 56 -18.77 -6.57 10.86
N ARG A 57 -18.00 -5.72 11.52
CA ARG A 57 -18.13 -5.41 12.95
C ARG A 57 -19.05 -4.21 13.24
N GLY A 58 -19.68 -3.64 12.23
CA GLY A 58 -20.51 -2.44 12.36
C GLY A 58 -19.73 -1.16 12.64
N VAL A 59 -18.42 -1.16 12.35
CA VAL A 59 -17.55 0.02 12.47
C VAL A 59 -17.49 0.70 11.10
N ASP A 60 -17.80 1.99 11.07
CA ASP A 60 -17.68 2.80 9.85
C ASP A 60 -16.20 3.14 9.59
N PRO A 61 -15.59 2.64 8.51
CA PRO A 61 -14.20 2.92 8.21
C PRO A 61 -14.02 4.34 7.69
N GLU A 62 -12.99 5.02 8.15
CA GLU A 62 -12.65 6.36 7.70
C GLU A 62 -11.91 6.30 6.36
N ILE A 63 -12.66 6.31 5.28
CA ILE A 63 -12.13 6.21 3.92
C ILE A 63 -12.03 7.59 3.30
N TRP A 64 -10.83 7.95 2.86
CA TRP A 64 -10.59 9.13 2.05
C TRP A 64 -10.91 8.84 0.58
N VAL A 65 -11.62 9.75 -0.03
CA VAL A 65 -11.99 9.67 -1.44
C VAL A 65 -11.07 10.57 -2.25
N SER A 66 -10.76 10.17 -3.48
CA SER A 66 -9.96 11.00 -4.37
C SER A 66 -10.61 12.37 -4.59
N GLY A 67 -9.85 13.45 -4.46
CA GLY A 67 -10.31 14.80 -4.82
C GLY A 67 -10.63 14.98 -6.32
N ASN A 68 -10.27 14.01 -7.16
CA ASN A 68 -10.56 14.02 -8.59
C ASN A 68 -11.96 13.50 -8.95
N VAL A 69 -12.72 13.03 -7.96
CA VAL A 69 -14.11 12.62 -8.18
C VAL A 69 -15.06 13.68 -7.63
N ASP A 70 -16.25 13.76 -8.23
CA ASP A 70 -17.29 14.66 -7.77
C ASP A 70 -17.61 14.40 -6.29
N HIS A 71 -17.71 15.46 -5.50
CA HIS A 71 -17.94 15.42 -4.05
C HIS A 71 -16.79 14.84 -3.20
N GLY A 72 -15.61 14.57 -3.76
CA GLY A 72 -14.46 14.04 -3.01
C GLY A 72 -14.02 14.99 -1.89
N ASP A 73 -13.91 16.27 -2.16
CA ASP A 73 -13.52 17.28 -1.18
C ASP A 73 -14.58 17.47 -0.08
N GLU A 74 -15.85 17.46 -0.45
CA GLU A 74 -16.96 17.53 0.50
C GLU A 74 -16.95 16.32 1.44
N TRP A 75 -16.77 15.13 0.89
CA TRP A 75 -16.64 13.89 1.68
C TRP A 75 -15.48 13.93 2.65
N ASN A 76 -14.32 14.40 2.21
CA ASN A 76 -13.09 14.43 2.99
C ASN A 76 -13.07 15.52 4.06
N SER A 77 -13.88 16.57 3.94
CA SER A 77 -13.90 17.73 4.84
C SER A 77 -14.07 17.33 6.31
N LYS A 78 -14.93 16.36 6.59
CA LYS A 78 -15.15 15.82 7.95
C LYS A 78 -13.90 15.21 8.56
N TYR A 79 -13.05 14.58 7.75
CA TYR A 79 -11.80 13.98 8.21
C TYR A 79 -10.70 15.03 8.37
N LEU A 80 -10.62 15.98 7.46
CA LEU A 80 -9.73 17.13 7.59
C LEU A 80 -9.99 17.87 8.90
N GLU A 81 -11.24 18.11 9.23
CA GLU A 81 -11.60 18.77 10.48
C GLU A 81 -11.29 17.91 11.73
N LYS A 82 -11.62 16.62 11.67
CA LYS A 82 -11.32 15.66 12.75
C LYS A 82 -9.84 15.56 13.07
N TYR A 83 -8.98 15.59 12.06
CA TYR A 83 -7.54 15.39 12.21
C TYR A 83 -6.73 16.68 12.28
N ARG A 84 -7.37 17.83 12.10
CA ARG A 84 -6.74 19.15 12.26
C ARG A 84 -6.11 19.27 13.64
N GLY A 85 -4.83 19.62 13.69
CA GLY A 85 -4.05 19.72 14.93
C GLY A 85 -3.52 18.40 15.52
N ARG A 86 -3.84 17.24 14.87
CA ARG A 86 -3.20 15.96 15.15
C ARG A 86 -2.17 15.57 14.10
N ILE A 87 -2.37 16.08 12.89
CA ILE A 87 -1.48 15.86 11.75
C ILE A 87 -1.10 17.25 11.24
N ASP A 88 0.16 17.61 11.38
CA ASP A 88 0.66 18.96 11.13
C ASP A 88 0.61 19.40 9.65
N ILE A 89 0.44 18.45 8.72
CA ILE A 89 0.45 18.67 7.28
C ILE A 89 -0.96 18.63 6.65
N LEU A 90 -2.00 18.54 7.44
CA LEU A 90 -3.39 18.59 6.95
C LEU A 90 -3.99 19.99 6.99
#